data_af806e352412c8fcf83efe2176319e5f
#
_entry.id   af806e352412c8fcf83efe2176319e5f
#
_cell.length_a   1.000
_cell.length_b   1.000
_cell.length_c   1.000
_cell.angle_alpha   90.00
_cell.angle_beta   90.00
_cell.angle_gamma   90.00
#
_symmetry.space_group_name_H-M   'P 1'
#
loop_
_entity.id
_entity.type
_entity.pdbx_description
1 polymer ?
#
loop_
_entity_poly.entity_id
_entity_poly.type
_entity_poly.pdbx_seq_one_letter_code
_entity_poly.pdbx_strand_id
1 'polypeptide(L)'
;MTPFFDTNILVYAFLDVGKRERALDLIASGGTISAQVLNEFTNVARRKRLRDWAEIERAVSVIRARFPDVVPLTADTHSAALGFARDHGLAFYDALVVASAIEAQCDILYSEEMQHGRSIGGLAIVNPFVDSAP
;
A
#
# COMPACT_ATOMS: atom_id res chain seq x y z
N MET A 1 -2.98 16.22 5.42
CA MET A 1 -2.44 14.88 5.62
C MET A 1 -2.65 14.06 4.37
N THR A 2 -1.61 13.45 3.86
CA THR A 2 -1.69 12.67 2.63
C THR A 2 -1.32 11.21 2.95
N PRO A 3 -2.28 10.29 2.93
CA PRO A 3 -2.00 8.90 3.21
C PRO A 3 -1.52 8.14 1.98
N PHE A 4 -0.69 7.15 2.23
CA PHE A 4 -0.29 6.15 1.25
C PHE A 4 -0.85 4.80 1.68
N PHE A 5 -1.31 4.00 0.73
CA PHE A 5 -1.92 2.71 1.03
C PHE A 5 -1.05 1.56 0.56
N ASP A 6 -0.72 0.66 1.49
CA ASP A 6 -0.05 -0.58 1.17
C ASP A 6 -1.04 -1.57 0.53
N THR A 7 -0.51 -2.62 -0.05
CA THR A 7 -1.25 -3.59 -0.86
C THR A 7 -2.46 -4.19 -0.14
N ASN A 8 -2.31 -4.56 1.13
CA ASN A 8 -3.39 -5.24 1.86
C ASN A 8 -4.64 -4.37 2.02
N ILE A 9 -4.48 -3.05 2.07
CA ILE A 9 -5.64 -2.15 2.11
C ILE A 9 -6.49 -2.33 0.85
N LEU A 10 -5.83 -2.38 -0.32
CA LEU A 10 -6.53 -2.59 -1.60
C LEU A 10 -7.12 -3.98 -1.70
N VAL A 11 -6.41 -5.00 -1.20
CA VAL A 11 -6.91 -6.37 -1.21
C VAL A 11 -8.23 -6.45 -0.42
N TYR A 12 -8.27 -5.88 0.77
CA TYR A 12 -9.50 -5.87 1.57
C TYR A 12 -10.61 -5.06 0.91
N ALA A 13 -10.27 -3.92 0.32
CA ALA A 13 -11.27 -3.06 -0.31
C ALA A 13 -11.91 -3.69 -1.55
N PHE A 14 -11.14 -4.44 -2.35
CA PHE A 14 -11.58 -4.86 -3.68
C PHE A 14 -11.71 -6.38 -3.86
N LEU A 15 -11.12 -7.20 -2.99
CA LEU A 15 -11.12 -8.66 -3.16
C LEU A 15 -11.67 -9.42 -1.96
N ASP A 16 -11.68 -8.84 -0.78
CA ASP A 16 -12.02 -9.53 0.45
C ASP A 16 -13.19 -8.84 1.14
N VAL A 17 -14.01 -9.63 1.82
CA VAL A 17 -15.17 -9.09 2.52
C VAL A 17 -14.90 -8.80 4.01
N GLY A 18 -13.85 -9.41 4.59
CA GLY A 18 -13.64 -9.37 6.04
C GLY A 18 -13.40 -7.97 6.60
N LYS A 19 -12.51 -7.19 5.98
CA LYS A 19 -12.13 -5.85 6.43
C LYS A 19 -12.50 -4.78 5.40
N ARG A 20 -13.37 -5.13 4.48
CA ARG A 20 -13.73 -4.27 3.34
C ARG A 20 -14.25 -2.91 3.77
N GLU A 21 -15.17 -2.89 4.72
CA GLU A 21 -15.82 -1.65 5.13
C GLU A 21 -14.80 -0.64 5.66
N ARG A 22 -13.91 -1.08 6.54
CA ARG A 22 -12.85 -0.22 7.08
C ARG A 22 -11.89 0.23 5.98
N ALA A 23 -11.49 -0.69 5.10
CA ALA A 23 -10.60 -0.36 4.00
C ALA A 23 -11.24 0.66 3.04
N LEU A 24 -12.50 0.47 2.68
CA LEU A 24 -13.23 1.42 1.82
C LEU A 24 -13.36 2.80 2.48
N ASP A 25 -13.61 2.85 3.78
CA ASP A 25 -13.68 4.11 4.51
C ASP A 25 -12.35 4.87 4.46
N LEU A 26 -11.24 4.14 4.58
CA LEU A 26 -9.92 4.75 4.52
C LEU A 26 -9.64 5.38 3.15
N ILE A 27 -9.91 4.64 2.08
CA ILE A 27 -9.62 5.13 0.72
C ILE A 27 -10.61 6.18 0.25
N ALA A 28 -11.79 6.26 0.88
CA ALA A 28 -12.81 7.24 0.50
C ALA A 28 -12.32 8.68 0.62
N SER A 29 -11.43 8.95 1.58
CA SER A 29 -10.86 10.29 1.79
C SER A 29 -9.74 10.64 0.82
N GLY A 30 -9.36 9.71 -0.06
CA GLY A 30 -8.27 9.90 -0.99
C GLY A 30 -6.93 9.45 -0.43
N GLY A 31 -5.93 9.44 -1.29
CA GLY A 31 -4.59 9.03 -0.94
C GLY A 31 -3.81 8.61 -2.17
N THR A 32 -2.71 7.93 -1.94
CA THR A 32 -1.75 7.59 -2.99
C THR A 32 -1.37 6.12 -2.92
N ILE A 33 -1.08 5.54 -4.07
CA ILE A 33 -0.50 4.21 -4.20
C ILE A 33 0.66 4.26 -5.19
N SER A 34 1.44 3.19 -5.25
CA SER A 34 2.56 3.07 -6.18
C SER A 34 2.34 1.94 -7.19
N ALA A 35 3.18 1.93 -8.23
CA ALA A 35 3.22 0.83 -9.18
C ALA A 35 3.54 -0.50 -8.49
N GLN A 36 4.39 -0.49 -7.44
CA GLN A 36 4.70 -1.69 -6.68
C GLN A 36 3.46 -2.25 -5.97
N VAL A 37 2.63 -1.38 -5.43
CA VAL A 37 1.37 -1.80 -4.80
C VAL A 37 0.45 -2.47 -5.83
N LEU A 38 0.37 -1.93 -7.03
CA LEU A 38 -0.41 -2.56 -8.12
C LEU A 38 0.14 -3.93 -8.49
N ASN A 39 1.48 -4.06 -8.55
CA ASN A 39 2.13 -5.35 -8.84
C ASN A 39 1.78 -6.39 -7.78
N GLU A 40 1.90 -6.02 -6.51
CA GLU A 40 1.59 -6.94 -5.42
C GLU A 40 0.10 -7.27 -5.36
N PHE A 41 -0.77 -6.30 -5.59
CA PHE A 41 -2.21 -6.53 -5.65
C PHE A 41 -2.55 -7.59 -6.72
N THR A 42 -1.99 -7.43 -7.92
CA THR A 42 -2.22 -8.36 -9.02
C THR A 42 -1.74 -9.77 -8.65
N ASN A 43 -0.56 -9.86 -8.05
CA ASN A 43 0.00 -11.14 -7.62
C ASN A 43 -0.87 -11.82 -6.56
N VAL A 44 -1.33 -11.08 -5.57
CA VAL A 44 -2.23 -11.62 -4.53
C VAL A 44 -3.55 -12.07 -5.14
N ALA A 45 -4.14 -11.25 -6.01
CA ALA A 45 -5.41 -11.58 -6.67
C ALA A 45 -5.30 -12.88 -7.47
N ARG A 46 -4.21 -13.02 -8.23
CA ARG A 46 -4.02 -14.17 -9.10
C ARG A 46 -3.66 -15.43 -8.33
N ARG A 47 -2.73 -15.34 -7.40
CA ARG A 47 -2.14 -16.51 -6.73
C ARG A 47 -2.87 -16.92 -5.45
N LYS A 48 -3.18 -15.95 -4.60
CA LYS A 48 -3.77 -16.23 -3.29
C LYS A 48 -5.28 -16.25 -3.31
N ARG A 49 -5.91 -15.43 -4.13
CA ARG A 49 -7.37 -15.31 -4.21
C ARG A 49 -7.95 -16.07 -5.40
N LEU A 50 -7.10 -16.64 -6.26
CA LEU A 50 -7.49 -17.48 -7.40
C LEU A 50 -8.48 -16.77 -8.35
N ARG A 51 -8.32 -15.47 -8.53
CA ARG A 51 -9.16 -14.68 -9.43
C ARG A 51 -8.74 -14.89 -10.88
N ASP A 52 -9.67 -14.83 -11.80
CA ASP A 52 -9.34 -14.89 -13.21
C ASP A 52 -8.89 -13.51 -13.72
N TRP A 53 -8.28 -13.49 -14.90
CA TRP A 53 -7.71 -12.26 -15.45
C TRP A 53 -8.77 -11.17 -15.67
N ALA A 54 -9.97 -11.55 -16.07
CA ALA A 54 -11.05 -10.57 -16.30
C ALA A 54 -11.47 -9.89 -14.99
N GLU A 55 -11.57 -10.65 -13.89
CA GLU A 55 -11.85 -10.10 -12.57
C GLU A 55 -10.74 -9.15 -12.11
N ILE A 56 -9.48 -9.55 -12.33
CA ILE A 56 -8.31 -8.74 -11.95
C ILE A 56 -8.31 -7.43 -12.73
N GLU A 57 -8.53 -7.49 -14.05
CA GLU A 57 -8.56 -6.30 -14.89
C GLU A 57 -9.66 -5.33 -14.46
N ARG A 58 -10.83 -5.84 -14.11
CA ARG A 58 -11.92 -4.99 -13.60
C ARG A 58 -11.55 -4.31 -12.29
N ALA A 59 -10.97 -5.06 -11.36
CA ALA A 59 -10.54 -4.51 -10.08
C ALA A 59 -9.46 -3.44 -10.27
N VAL A 60 -8.46 -3.71 -11.10
CA VAL A 60 -7.38 -2.77 -11.38
C VAL A 60 -7.93 -1.51 -12.06
N SER A 61 -8.91 -1.64 -12.95
CA SER A 61 -9.55 -0.48 -13.59
C SER A 61 -10.22 0.43 -12.56
N VAL A 62 -10.91 -0.15 -11.59
CA VAL A 62 -11.55 0.62 -10.51
C VAL A 62 -10.48 1.31 -9.65
N ILE A 63 -9.42 0.57 -9.29
CA ILE A 63 -8.31 1.13 -8.51
C ILE A 63 -7.66 2.30 -9.27
N ARG A 64 -7.36 2.12 -10.57
CA ARG A 64 -6.73 3.17 -11.37
C ARG A 64 -7.61 4.40 -11.53
N ALA A 65 -8.93 4.23 -11.60
CA ALA A 65 -9.86 5.36 -11.62
C ALA A 65 -9.86 6.10 -10.29
N ARG A 66 -9.73 5.38 -9.18
CA ARG A 66 -9.72 5.96 -7.84
C ARG A 66 -8.40 6.64 -7.51
N PHE A 67 -7.29 6.12 -8.04
CA PHE A 67 -5.93 6.61 -7.80
C PHE A 67 -5.26 6.95 -9.13
N PRO A 68 -5.58 8.10 -9.74
CA PRO A 68 -5.07 8.42 -11.06
C PRO A 68 -3.57 8.72 -11.09
N ASP A 69 -3.00 9.14 -9.96
CA ASP A 69 -1.59 9.53 -9.85
C ASP A 69 -0.77 8.44 -9.16
N VAL A 70 -0.67 7.28 -9.79
CA VAL A 70 0.13 6.17 -9.27
C VAL A 70 1.61 6.54 -9.31
N VAL A 71 2.32 6.40 -8.17
CA VAL A 71 3.75 6.70 -8.07
C VAL A 71 4.54 5.66 -8.87
N PRO A 72 5.38 6.09 -9.81
CA PRO A 72 6.16 5.15 -10.62
C PRO A 72 7.29 4.51 -9.80
N LEU A 73 7.69 3.31 -10.23
CA LEU A 73 8.82 2.60 -9.66
C LEU A 73 10.05 2.89 -10.50
N THR A 74 11.00 3.67 -9.97
CA THR A 74 12.19 4.08 -10.69
C THR A 74 13.45 3.45 -10.08
N ALA A 75 14.58 3.57 -10.80
CA ALA A 75 15.87 3.14 -10.27
C ALA A 75 16.25 3.90 -9.00
N ASP A 76 15.87 5.18 -8.91
CA ASP A 76 16.12 5.98 -7.70
C ASP A 76 15.25 5.50 -6.54
N THR A 77 14.03 5.11 -6.78
CA THR A 77 13.17 4.48 -5.77
C THR A 77 13.82 3.20 -5.24
N HIS A 78 14.37 2.39 -6.13
CA HIS A 78 15.07 1.16 -5.77
C HIS A 78 16.26 1.47 -4.85
N SER A 79 17.08 2.46 -5.22
CA SER A 79 18.24 2.86 -4.42
C SER A 79 17.86 3.33 -3.02
N ALA A 80 16.81 4.14 -2.92
CA ALA A 80 16.28 4.59 -1.64
C ALA A 80 15.79 3.40 -0.79
N ALA A 81 15.10 2.46 -1.43
CA ALA A 81 14.59 1.25 -0.75
C ALA A 81 15.73 0.39 -0.18
N LEU A 82 16.85 0.27 -0.89
CA LEU A 82 18.02 -0.44 -0.37
C LEU A 82 18.47 0.17 0.96
N GLY A 83 18.54 1.49 1.03
CA GLY A 83 18.92 2.21 2.24
C GLY A 83 17.94 1.96 3.39
N PHE A 84 16.65 2.05 3.13
CA PHE A 84 15.62 1.81 4.16
C PHE A 84 15.63 0.36 4.64
N ALA A 85 15.81 -0.61 3.74
CA ALA A 85 15.89 -2.01 4.11
C ALA A 85 17.09 -2.26 5.02
N ARG A 86 18.26 -1.73 4.66
CA ARG A 86 19.50 -1.89 5.43
C ARG A 86 19.38 -1.21 6.81
N ASP A 87 18.94 0.04 6.84
CA ASP A 87 19.00 0.86 8.06
C ASP A 87 17.85 0.57 9.02
N HIS A 88 16.73 0.08 8.53
CA HIS A 88 15.52 -0.16 9.35
C HIS A 88 15.10 -1.63 9.43
N GLY A 89 15.86 -2.53 8.81
CA GLY A 89 15.57 -3.96 8.88
C GLY A 89 14.27 -4.35 8.18
N LEU A 90 13.86 -3.62 7.14
CA LEU A 90 12.64 -3.92 6.39
C LEU A 90 12.89 -4.99 5.34
N ALA A 91 11.89 -5.83 5.08
CA ALA A 91 11.86 -6.63 3.85
C ALA A 91 11.93 -5.69 2.65
N PHE A 92 12.60 -6.11 1.57
CA PHE A 92 12.89 -5.19 0.47
C PHE A 92 11.63 -4.62 -0.18
N TYR A 93 10.60 -5.44 -0.40
CA TYR A 93 9.36 -4.95 -1.00
C TYR A 93 8.61 -3.97 -0.09
N ASP A 94 8.69 -4.15 1.23
CA ASP A 94 8.16 -3.18 2.18
C ASP A 94 8.95 -1.86 2.11
N ALA A 95 10.28 -1.95 1.95
CA ALA A 95 11.12 -0.78 1.78
C ALA A 95 10.80 -0.02 0.49
N LEU A 96 10.41 -0.71 -0.58
CA LEU A 96 9.94 -0.08 -1.82
C LEU A 96 8.66 0.72 -1.59
N VAL A 97 7.75 0.19 -0.80
CA VAL A 97 6.51 0.90 -0.45
C VAL A 97 6.82 2.15 0.36
N VAL A 98 7.70 2.03 1.36
CA VAL A 98 8.15 3.16 2.17
C VAL A 98 8.81 4.23 1.30
N ALA A 99 9.73 3.84 0.42
CA ALA A 99 10.41 4.77 -0.48
C ALA A 99 9.43 5.51 -1.38
N SER A 100 8.46 4.80 -1.94
CA SER A 100 7.44 5.42 -2.80
C SER A 100 6.56 6.39 -2.03
N ALA A 101 6.19 6.06 -0.80
CA ALA A 101 5.37 6.94 0.05
C ALA A 101 6.11 8.24 0.37
N ILE A 102 7.41 8.14 0.66
CA ILE A 102 8.25 9.32 0.94
C ILE A 102 8.42 10.17 -0.32
N GLU A 103 8.67 9.56 -1.47
CA GLU A 103 8.77 10.27 -2.75
C GLU A 103 7.48 11.01 -3.08
N ALA A 104 6.34 10.44 -2.75
CA ALA A 104 5.03 11.06 -2.95
C ALA A 104 4.70 12.11 -1.90
N GLN A 105 5.62 12.37 -0.96
CA GLN A 105 5.44 13.34 0.12
C GLN A 105 4.26 13.01 1.03
N CYS A 106 3.98 11.71 1.20
CA CYS A 106 2.99 11.24 2.15
C CYS A 106 3.56 11.25 3.56
N ASP A 107 2.71 11.50 4.53
CA ASP A 107 3.11 11.54 5.94
C ASP A 107 2.59 10.33 6.73
N ILE A 108 1.66 9.57 6.16
CA ILE A 108 1.13 8.34 6.76
C ILE A 108 1.17 7.23 5.73
N LEU A 109 1.61 6.04 6.16
CA LEU A 109 1.50 4.80 5.42
C LEU A 109 0.55 3.87 6.18
N TYR A 110 -0.59 3.56 5.59
CA TYR A 110 -1.48 2.54 6.13
C TYR A 110 -1.04 1.17 5.65
N SER A 111 -0.65 0.32 6.60
CA SER A 111 -0.17 -1.03 6.33
C SER A 111 -0.53 -1.96 7.48
N GLU A 112 -1.05 -3.13 7.16
CA GLU A 112 -1.30 -4.17 8.17
C GLU A 112 -0.03 -4.98 8.47
N GLU A 113 0.87 -5.10 7.50
CA GLU A 113 2.02 -5.99 7.60
C GLU A 113 3.23 -5.37 8.29
N MET A 114 3.38 -4.05 8.21
CA MET A 114 4.48 -3.35 8.84
C MET A 114 4.15 -2.99 10.28
N GLN A 115 5.19 -2.76 11.09
CA GLN A 115 5.02 -2.51 12.52
C GLN A 115 4.26 -1.21 12.77
N HIS A 116 3.11 -1.33 13.42
CA HIS A 116 2.27 -0.19 13.81
C HIS A 116 3.02 0.76 14.75
N GLY A 117 2.89 2.05 14.49
CA GLY A 117 3.47 3.10 15.31
C GLY A 117 4.92 3.43 14.97
N ARG A 118 5.51 2.72 14.02
CA ARG A 118 6.88 2.99 13.59
C ARG A 118 6.94 4.26 12.71
N SER A 119 8.03 4.99 12.81
CA SER A 119 8.27 6.16 11.96
C SER A 119 9.58 5.98 11.19
N ILE A 120 9.55 6.21 9.90
CA ILE A 120 10.72 6.10 9.03
C ILE A 120 10.76 7.34 8.13
N GLY A 121 11.81 8.15 8.25
CA GLY A 121 11.98 9.33 7.40
C GLY A 121 10.82 10.32 7.46
N GLY A 122 10.19 10.47 8.61
CA GLY A 122 9.03 11.34 8.77
C GLY A 122 7.70 10.70 8.36
N LEU A 123 7.74 9.46 7.84
CA LEU A 123 6.55 8.71 7.47
C LEU A 123 6.08 7.87 8.66
N ALA A 124 4.86 8.11 9.12
CA ALA A 124 4.27 7.33 10.20
C ALA A 124 3.58 6.08 9.63
N ILE A 125 3.92 4.91 10.16
CA ILE A 125 3.30 3.65 9.75
C ILE A 125 2.17 3.34 10.71
N VAL A 126 0.96 3.17 10.17
CA VAL A 126 -0.25 2.96 10.95
C VAL A 126 -0.97 1.72 10.43
N ASN A 127 -1.24 0.77 11.34
CA ASN A 127 -2.13 -0.35 11.01
C ASN A 127 -3.56 0.08 11.33
N PRO A 128 -4.41 0.29 10.31
CA PRO A 128 -5.74 0.83 10.53
C PRO A 128 -6.73 -0.19 11.11
N PHE A 129 -6.31 -1.45 11.22
CA PHE A 129 -7.13 -2.54 11.73
C PHE A 129 -6.81 -2.89 13.18
N VAL A 130 -5.82 -2.22 13.76
CA VAL A 130 -5.50 -2.38 15.19
C VAL A 130 -6.47 -1.53 15.99
N ASP A 131 -7.07 -2.13 17.03
CA ASP A 131 -7.90 -1.38 17.97
C ASP A 131 -7.05 -0.33 18.67
N SER A 132 -7.49 0.91 18.60
CA SER A 132 -6.86 2.02 19.32
C SER A 132 -7.39 2.16 20.74
N ALA A 133 -8.26 1.26 21.18
CA ALA A 133 -8.84 1.30 22.50
C ALA A 133 -7.76 1.12 23.58
N PRO A 134 -7.85 1.85 24.66
CA PRO A 134 -6.91 1.77 25.77
C PRO A 134 -6.98 0.45 26.50
#